data_2907f9a0ff873e8231f0e50ce6ba90e6
#
_entry.id   2907f9a0ff873e8231f0e50ce6ba90e6
#
_cell.length_a   1.000
_cell.length_b   1.000
_cell.length_c   1.000
_cell.angle_alpha   90.00
_cell.angle_beta   90.00
_cell.angle_gamma   90.00
#
_symmetry.space_group_name_H-M   'P 1'
#
loop_
_entity.id
_entity.type
_entity.pdbx_description
1 polymer ?
#
loop_
_entity_poly.entity_id
_entity_poly.type
_entity_poly.pdbx_seq_one_letter_code
_entity_poly.pdbx_strand_id
1 'polypeptide(L)'
;MNFVKATTDQSNPDFVPPEERIATFDQDGTLWVEHPMYTQVEYCLERVPALVKAKPELANVEPFKTVMSGDREEMAKLSTADLEKILYATLTGMTVDDFNAEVAKWIATAKDGRWKRPYTELTYQPMQEVLSYLRANGSKLT
;
A
#
# COMPACT_ATOMS: atom_id res chain seq x y z
N MET A 1 -14.35 21.73 -0.54
CA MET A 1 -15.75 21.53 -0.09
C MET A 1 -16.81 22.03 -1.09
N ASN A 2 -16.61 23.13 -1.80
CA ASN A 2 -17.60 23.61 -2.79
C ASN A 2 -17.83 22.62 -3.93
N PHE A 3 -16.79 21.97 -4.43
CA PHE A 3 -16.88 20.93 -5.46
C PHE A 3 -17.84 19.79 -5.03
N VAL A 4 -17.62 19.21 -3.86
CA VAL A 4 -18.47 18.09 -3.38
C VAL A 4 -19.91 18.54 -3.20
N LYS A 5 -20.15 19.76 -2.69
CA LYS A 5 -21.51 20.31 -2.58
C LYS A 5 -22.18 20.46 -3.95
N ALA A 6 -21.46 21.01 -4.94
CA ALA A 6 -22.00 21.17 -6.29
C ALA A 6 -22.32 19.81 -6.93
N THR A 7 -21.43 18.84 -6.83
CA THR A 7 -21.60 17.51 -7.43
C THR A 7 -22.61 16.61 -6.71
N THR A 8 -23.02 16.95 -5.49
CA THR A 8 -24.02 16.17 -4.72
C THR A 8 -25.39 16.80 -4.67
N ASP A 9 -25.56 18.06 -5.06
CA ASP A 9 -26.85 18.77 -5.11
C ASP A 9 -27.56 18.50 -6.44
N GLN A 10 -28.67 17.79 -6.39
CA GLN A 10 -29.49 17.43 -7.58
C GLN A 10 -30.00 18.62 -8.37
N SER A 11 -30.07 19.80 -7.75
CA SER A 11 -30.48 21.02 -8.43
C SER A 11 -29.33 21.75 -9.15
N ASN A 12 -28.09 21.33 -8.92
CA ASN A 12 -26.92 21.94 -9.50
C ASN A 12 -26.61 21.36 -10.89
N PRO A 13 -26.24 22.18 -11.90
CA PRO A 13 -25.87 21.68 -13.23
C PRO A 13 -24.64 20.74 -13.21
N ASP A 14 -23.80 20.81 -12.18
CA ASP A 14 -22.63 19.94 -12.00
C ASP A 14 -22.95 18.66 -11.19
N PHE A 15 -24.25 18.35 -10.99
CA PHE A 15 -24.63 17.15 -10.25
C PHE A 15 -24.10 15.87 -10.90
N VAL A 16 -23.51 15.01 -10.07
CA VAL A 16 -23.01 13.68 -10.45
C VAL A 16 -23.81 12.62 -9.71
N PRO A 17 -24.41 11.62 -10.39
CA PRO A 17 -25.10 10.52 -9.75
C PRO A 17 -24.18 9.74 -8.78
N PRO A 18 -24.68 9.20 -7.66
CA PRO A 18 -23.86 8.50 -6.66
C PRO A 18 -22.99 7.36 -7.22
N GLU A 19 -23.50 6.63 -8.23
CA GLU A 19 -22.80 5.54 -8.89
C GLU A 19 -21.57 6.00 -9.70
N GLU A 20 -21.53 7.25 -10.11
CA GLU A 20 -20.45 7.87 -10.88
C GLU A 20 -19.46 8.67 -10.01
N ARG A 21 -19.75 8.83 -8.70
CA ARG A 21 -18.87 9.55 -7.78
C ARG A 21 -17.70 8.68 -7.36
N ILE A 22 -16.60 8.76 -8.09
CA ILE A 22 -15.36 8.03 -7.83
C ILE A 22 -14.29 9.03 -7.41
N ALA A 23 -13.57 8.74 -6.33
CA ALA A 23 -12.38 9.48 -5.92
C ALA A 23 -11.21 8.51 -5.76
N THR A 24 -10.14 8.79 -6.49
CA THR A 24 -8.91 8.00 -6.50
C THR A 24 -7.81 8.75 -5.75
N PHE A 25 -7.04 8.03 -4.95
CA PHE A 25 -5.96 8.60 -4.16
C PHE A 25 -4.66 7.82 -4.39
N ASP A 26 -3.58 8.55 -4.44
CA ASP A 26 -2.26 7.99 -4.21
C ASP A 26 -2.13 7.60 -2.72
N GLN A 27 -1.26 6.65 -2.41
CA GLN A 27 -1.12 6.10 -1.07
C GLN A 27 0.08 6.72 -0.34
N ASP A 28 1.29 6.40 -0.81
CA ASP A 28 2.54 6.77 -0.18
C ASP A 28 2.78 8.28 -0.32
N GLY A 29 2.97 8.99 0.80
CA GLY A 29 3.13 10.45 0.82
C GLY A 29 1.83 11.24 0.66
N THR A 30 0.70 10.58 0.41
CA THR A 30 -0.62 11.20 0.25
C THR A 30 -1.58 10.80 1.37
N LEU A 31 -1.79 9.52 1.59
CA LEU A 31 -2.67 9.02 2.66
C LEU A 31 -1.91 8.63 3.91
N TRP A 32 -0.66 8.18 3.76
CA TRP A 32 0.25 7.83 4.85
C TRP A 32 1.70 8.19 4.54
N VAL A 33 2.56 8.00 5.54
CA VAL A 33 4.00 8.30 5.48
C VAL A 33 4.71 7.33 4.54
N GLU A 34 5.52 7.87 3.62
CA GLU A 34 6.27 7.14 2.58
C GLU A 34 7.71 6.80 2.98
N HIS A 35 8.26 7.41 4.03
CA HIS A 35 9.65 7.23 4.45
C HIS A 35 9.79 6.45 5.76
N PRO A 36 10.84 5.64 5.91
CA PRO A 36 12.04 5.53 5.04
C PRO A 36 11.84 4.62 3.81
N MET A 37 10.79 3.83 3.76
CA MET A 37 10.48 2.88 2.69
C MET A 37 8.97 2.87 2.43
N TYR A 38 8.57 2.68 1.20
CA TYR A 38 7.17 2.50 0.82
C TYR A 38 6.59 1.25 1.50
N THR A 39 5.40 1.40 2.04
CA THR A 39 4.73 0.33 2.81
C THR A 39 4.56 -0.96 2.00
N GLN A 40 4.24 -0.84 0.70
CA GLN A 40 4.13 -1.99 -0.20
C GLN A 40 5.48 -2.72 -0.37
N VAL A 41 6.59 -1.99 -0.43
CA VAL A 41 7.93 -2.59 -0.54
C VAL A 41 8.26 -3.34 0.74
N GLU A 42 8.03 -2.75 1.92
CA GLU A 42 8.24 -3.44 3.21
C GLU A 42 7.43 -4.74 3.30
N TYR A 43 6.15 -4.69 2.92
CA TYR A 43 5.32 -5.89 2.85
C TYR A 43 5.93 -6.99 1.97
N CYS A 44 6.41 -6.63 0.78
CA CYS A 44 7.03 -7.59 -0.14
C CYS A 44 8.37 -8.12 0.39
N LEU A 45 9.20 -7.27 1.00
CA LEU A 45 10.47 -7.69 1.61
C LEU A 45 10.24 -8.70 2.74
N GLU A 46 9.26 -8.47 3.60
CA GLU A 46 8.90 -9.41 4.68
C GLU A 46 8.38 -10.77 4.19
N ARG A 47 7.88 -10.84 2.95
CA ARG A 47 7.43 -12.10 2.32
C ARG A 47 8.55 -12.93 1.72
N VAL A 48 9.72 -12.35 1.44
CA VAL A 48 10.85 -13.05 0.81
C VAL A 48 11.25 -14.33 1.54
N PRO A 49 11.36 -14.37 2.88
CA PRO A 49 11.69 -15.61 3.58
C PRO A 49 10.69 -16.76 3.33
N ALA A 50 9.39 -16.44 3.30
CA ALA A 50 8.36 -17.43 2.99
C ALA A 50 8.41 -17.89 1.54
N LEU A 51 8.69 -16.96 0.60
CA LEU A 51 8.89 -17.27 -0.82
C LEU A 51 10.08 -18.18 -1.03
N VAL A 52 11.24 -17.87 -0.41
CA VAL A 52 12.46 -18.70 -0.50
C VAL A 52 12.26 -20.07 0.14
N LYS A 53 11.49 -20.16 1.22
CA LYS A 53 11.11 -21.46 1.79
C LYS A 53 10.30 -22.31 0.82
N ALA A 54 9.41 -21.70 0.05
CA ALA A 54 8.59 -22.40 -0.97
C ALA A 54 9.38 -22.69 -2.26
N LYS A 55 10.38 -21.86 -2.58
CA LYS A 55 11.23 -21.92 -3.78
C LYS A 55 12.71 -21.82 -3.40
N PRO A 56 13.33 -22.90 -2.87
CA PRO A 56 14.69 -22.85 -2.33
C PRO A 56 15.77 -22.43 -3.33
N GLU A 57 15.52 -22.60 -4.62
CA GLU A 57 16.41 -22.16 -5.69
C GLU A 57 16.65 -20.65 -5.68
N LEU A 58 15.74 -19.85 -5.11
CA LEU A 58 15.89 -18.41 -5.00
C LEU A 58 16.87 -17.96 -3.92
N ALA A 59 17.23 -18.83 -2.99
CA ALA A 59 18.11 -18.49 -1.87
C ALA A 59 19.47 -17.92 -2.29
N ASN A 60 19.98 -18.33 -3.47
CA ASN A 60 21.27 -17.91 -4.02
C ASN A 60 21.14 -16.96 -5.22
N VAL A 61 19.95 -16.45 -5.49
CA VAL A 61 19.65 -15.56 -6.62
C VAL A 61 19.40 -14.14 -6.12
N GLU A 62 20.06 -13.15 -6.73
CA GLU A 62 19.78 -11.75 -6.43
C GLU A 62 18.42 -11.31 -7.06
N PRO A 63 17.65 -10.49 -6.35
CA PRO A 63 17.94 -9.80 -5.07
C PRO A 63 17.55 -10.58 -3.80
N PHE A 64 16.96 -11.77 -3.93
CA PHE A 64 16.45 -12.54 -2.78
C PHE A 64 17.56 -12.92 -1.79
N LYS A 65 18.75 -13.24 -2.29
CA LYS A 65 19.93 -13.53 -1.46
C LYS A 65 20.28 -12.34 -0.56
N THR A 66 20.31 -11.14 -1.12
CA THR A 66 20.58 -9.89 -0.37
C THR A 66 19.50 -9.68 0.72
N VAL A 67 18.22 -9.85 0.40
CA VAL A 67 17.14 -9.73 1.38
C VAL A 67 17.26 -10.78 2.49
N MET A 68 17.58 -12.03 2.14
CA MET A 68 17.75 -13.12 3.10
C MET A 68 18.96 -12.94 4.03
N SER A 69 19.98 -12.19 3.61
CA SER A 69 21.14 -11.87 4.47
C SER A 69 20.77 -10.97 5.65
N GLY A 70 19.72 -10.15 5.51
CA GLY A 70 19.33 -9.14 6.49
C GLY A 70 20.30 -7.96 6.59
N ASP A 71 21.29 -7.88 5.70
CA ASP A 71 22.26 -6.79 5.68
C ASP A 71 21.60 -5.52 5.13
N ARG A 72 21.40 -4.56 6.04
CA ARG A 72 20.73 -3.29 5.71
C ARG A 72 21.50 -2.41 4.75
N GLU A 73 22.83 -2.48 4.77
CA GLU A 73 23.68 -1.69 3.85
C GLU A 73 23.56 -2.23 2.44
N GLU A 74 23.57 -3.54 2.29
CA GLU A 74 23.37 -4.18 0.99
C GLU A 74 21.93 -4.04 0.49
N MET A 75 20.93 -4.16 1.37
CA MET A 75 19.54 -3.92 1.01
C MET A 75 19.29 -2.47 0.54
N ALA A 76 19.97 -1.49 1.13
CA ALA A 76 19.86 -0.09 0.71
C ALA A 76 20.44 0.20 -0.69
N LYS A 77 21.24 -0.73 -1.25
CA LYS A 77 21.80 -0.64 -2.61
C LYS A 77 20.91 -1.29 -3.67
N LEU A 78 19.81 -1.95 -3.28
CA LEU A 78 18.89 -2.56 -4.24
C LEU A 78 18.36 -1.51 -5.21
N SER A 79 18.45 -1.83 -6.49
CA SER A 79 17.93 -0.97 -7.55
C SER A 79 16.40 -1.06 -7.63
N THR A 80 15.77 -0.12 -8.34
CA THR A 80 14.33 -0.20 -8.65
C THR A 80 13.99 -1.52 -9.34
N ALA A 81 14.81 -2.00 -10.27
CA ALA A 81 14.60 -3.27 -10.95
C ALA A 81 14.67 -4.48 -9.99
N ASP A 82 15.51 -4.42 -8.94
CA ASP A 82 15.55 -5.45 -7.91
C ASP A 82 14.28 -5.45 -7.07
N LEU A 83 13.79 -4.28 -6.68
CA LEU A 83 12.52 -4.13 -5.96
C LEU A 83 11.35 -4.61 -6.79
N GLU A 84 11.26 -4.24 -8.07
CA GLU A 84 10.23 -4.75 -8.99
C GLU A 84 10.26 -6.28 -9.11
N LYS A 85 11.44 -6.88 -9.18
CA LYS A 85 11.60 -8.34 -9.21
C LYS A 85 11.09 -8.99 -7.92
N ILE A 86 11.33 -8.38 -6.76
CA ILE A 86 10.82 -8.85 -5.47
C ILE A 86 9.29 -8.73 -5.44
N LEU A 87 8.73 -7.57 -5.82
CA LEU A 87 7.28 -7.35 -5.89
C LEU A 87 6.62 -8.39 -6.78
N TYR A 88 7.13 -8.54 -8.00
CA TYR A 88 6.60 -9.53 -8.95
C TYR A 88 6.62 -10.95 -8.38
N ALA A 89 7.76 -11.38 -7.82
CA ALA A 89 7.92 -12.74 -7.32
C ALA A 89 7.05 -13.04 -6.07
N THR A 90 6.81 -12.02 -5.23
CA THR A 90 6.03 -12.18 -3.99
C THR A 90 4.52 -12.06 -4.20
N LEU A 91 4.07 -11.36 -5.25
CA LEU A 91 2.65 -11.11 -5.52
C LEU A 91 2.07 -12.00 -6.62
N THR A 92 2.90 -12.58 -7.49
CA THR A 92 2.43 -13.43 -8.59
C THR A 92 1.80 -14.73 -8.07
N GLY A 93 0.65 -15.08 -8.68
CA GLY A 93 -0.06 -16.33 -8.39
C GLY A 93 -1.08 -16.21 -7.27
N MET A 94 -1.31 -15.01 -6.73
CA MET A 94 -2.38 -14.74 -5.78
C MET A 94 -3.63 -14.25 -6.51
N THR A 95 -4.80 -14.63 -6.02
CA THR A 95 -6.05 -13.97 -6.40
C THR A 95 -6.16 -12.61 -5.69
N VAL A 96 -7.03 -11.73 -6.17
CA VAL A 96 -7.29 -10.44 -5.51
C VAL A 96 -7.80 -10.64 -4.08
N ASP A 97 -8.66 -11.64 -3.87
CA ASP A 97 -9.21 -11.93 -2.55
C ASP A 97 -8.14 -12.45 -1.58
N ASP A 98 -7.26 -13.35 -2.03
CA ASP A 98 -6.12 -13.82 -1.23
C ASP A 98 -5.18 -12.67 -0.87
N PHE A 99 -4.85 -11.82 -1.85
CA PHE A 99 -4.03 -10.63 -1.62
C PHE A 99 -4.65 -9.71 -0.57
N ASN A 100 -5.93 -9.37 -0.71
CA ASN A 100 -6.65 -8.53 0.24
C ASN A 100 -6.65 -9.12 1.65
N ALA A 101 -6.90 -10.42 1.77
CA ALA A 101 -6.91 -11.12 3.05
C ALA A 101 -5.52 -11.11 3.72
N GLU A 102 -4.46 -11.37 2.96
CA GLU A 102 -3.09 -11.35 3.48
C GLU A 102 -2.63 -9.95 3.87
N VAL A 103 -2.90 -8.94 3.05
CA VAL A 103 -2.56 -7.54 3.36
C VAL A 103 -3.32 -7.07 4.61
N ALA A 104 -4.61 -7.38 4.73
CA ALA A 104 -5.38 -7.04 5.92
C ALA A 104 -4.81 -7.68 7.20
N LYS A 105 -4.39 -8.95 7.11
CA LYS A 105 -3.73 -9.66 8.21
C LYS A 105 -2.36 -9.04 8.56
N TRP A 106 -1.57 -8.71 7.56
CA TRP A 106 -0.25 -8.12 7.76
C TRP A 106 -0.36 -6.73 8.40
N ILE A 107 -1.15 -5.82 7.84
CA ILE A 107 -1.27 -4.44 8.30
C ILE A 107 -1.87 -4.33 9.72
N ALA A 108 -2.64 -5.33 10.14
CA ALA A 108 -3.19 -5.39 11.50
C ALA A 108 -2.11 -5.54 12.59
N THR A 109 -0.93 -6.07 12.25
CA THR A 109 0.15 -6.35 13.20
C THR A 109 1.48 -5.71 12.85
N ALA A 110 1.69 -5.34 11.59
CA ALA A 110 2.92 -4.76 11.09
C ALA A 110 3.19 -3.38 11.72
N LYS A 111 4.47 -3.14 12.01
CA LYS A 111 4.93 -1.88 12.59
C LYS A 111 6.07 -1.31 11.77
N ASP A 112 6.00 -0.03 11.53
CA ASP A 112 7.07 0.70 10.89
C ASP A 112 8.41 0.52 11.63
N GLY A 113 9.47 0.30 10.85
CA GLY A 113 10.79 0.01 11.39
C GLY A 113 11.45 1.19 12.13
N ARG A 114 11.10 2.44 11.79
CA ARG A 114 11.66 3.66 12.36
C ARG A 114 10.92 4.08 13.63
N TRP A 115 9.59 4.21 13.54
CA TRP A 115 8.79 4.76 14.66
C TRP A 115 8.23 3.69 15.59
N LYS A 116 8.32 2.40 15.23
CA LYS A 116 7.78 1.27 15.99
C LYS A 116 6.27 1.36 16.24
N ARG A 117 5.57 2.11 15.40
CA ARG A 117 4.12 2.29 15.43
C ARG A 117 3.44 1.43 14.37
N PRO A 118 2.21 0.98 14.60
CA PRO A 118 1.41 0.34 13.55
C PRO A 118 1.30 1.22 12.31
N TYR A 119 1.38 0.65 11.11
CA TYR A 119 1.20 1.41 9.87
C TYR A 119 -0.13 2.14 9.83
N THR A 120 -1.19 1.58 10.41
CA THR A 120 -2.52 2.20 10.54
C THR A 120 -2.52 3.51 11.34
N GLU A 121 -1.49 3.78 12.14
CA GLU A 121 -1.31 5.02 12.90
C GLU A 121 -0.40 6.04 12.18
N LEU A 122 0.16 5.69 11.03
CA LEU A 122 1.05 6.56 10.24
C LEU A 122 0.31 7.28 9.11
N THR A 123 -1.00 7.36 9.21
CA THR A 123 -1.85 8.05 8.24
C THR A 123 -1.89 9.55 8.51
N TYR A 124 -2.13 10.34 7.46
CA TYR A 124 -2.29 11.78 7.60
C TYR A 124 -3.72 12.13 8.03
N GLN A 125 -3.85 12.68 9.23
CA GLN A 125 -5.16 13.03 9.81
C GLN A 125 -6.04 13.88 8.89
N PRO A 126 -5.54 14.94 8.21
CA PRO A 126 -6.38 15.72 7.28
C PRO A 126 -6.94 14.89 6.15
N MET A 127 -6.19 13.88 5.66
CA MET A 127 -6.64 13.00 4.59
C MET A 127 -7.71 12.02 5.08
N GLN A 128 -7.61 11.53 6.32
CA GLN A 128 -8.66 10.70 6.92
C GLN A 128 -9.98 11.46 7.02
N GLU A 129 -9.93 12.75 7.32
CA GLU A 129 -11.11 13.62 7.34
C GLU A 129 -11.70 13.81 5.94
N VAL A 130 -10.84 14.02 4.92
CA VAL A 130 -11.27 14.11 3.51
C VAL A 130 -11.94 12.81 3.05
N LEU A 131 -11.32 11.65 3.31
CA LEU A 131 -11.89 10.35 2.95
C LEU A 131 -13.24 10.12 3.63
N SER A 132 -13.35 10.45 4.91
CA SER A 132 -14.60 10.33 5.68
C SER A 132 -15.68 11.25 5.12
N TYR A 133 -15.33 12.49 4.79
CA TYR A 133 -16.23 13.45 4.18
C TYR A 133 -16.75 12.99 2.81
N LEU A 134 -15.87 12.49 1.94
CA LEU A 134 -16.24 11.96 0.62
C LEU A 134 -17.17 10.76 0.73
N ARG A 135 -16.86 9.79 1.62
CA ARG A 135 -17.76 8.63 1.88
C ARG A 135 -19.13 9.07 2.35
N ALA A 136 -19.18 10.02 3.30
CA ALA A 136 -20.45 10.56 3.81
C ALA A 136 -21.28 11.28 2.73
N ASN A 137 -20.67 11.71 1.64
CA ASN A 137 -21.31 12.32 0.48
C ASN A 137 -21.46 11.36 -0.72
N GLY A 138 -21.38 10.06 -0.49
CA GLY A 138 -21.69 9.03 -1.47
C GLY A 138 -20.58 8.74 -2.50
N SER A 139 -19.35 9.17 -2.25
CA SER A 139 -18.23 8.84 -3.15
C SER A 139 -17.68 7.44 -2.86
N LYS A 140 -17.38 6.68 -3.92
CA LYS A 140 -16.55 5.46 -3.88
C LYS A 140 -15.09 5.88 -3.88
N LEU A 141 -14.31 5.31 -2.97
CA LEU A 141 -12.88 5.59 -2.84
C LEU A 141 -12.07 4.41 -3.40
N THR A 142 -11.08 4.71 -4.23
CA THR A 142 -10.15 3.72 -4.79
C THR A 142 -8.70 4.21 -4.67
#